data_0617d691a97b8673147c544d90b61332
#
_entry.id   0617d691a97b8673147c544d90b61332
#
_cell.length_a   1.000
_cell.length_b   1.000
_cell.length_c   1.000
_cell.angle_alpha   90.00
_cell.angle_beta   90.00
_cell.angle_gamma   90.00
#
_symmetry.space_group_name_H-M   'P 1'
#
loop_
_entity.id
_entity.type
_entity.pdbx_description
1 polymer ?
#
loop_
_entity_poly.entity_id
_entity_poly.type
_entity_poly.pdbx_seq_one_letter_code
_entity_poly.pdbx_strand_id
1 'polypeptide(L)'
;ASPGYYVNDVASEEQTPCAAGTYQILSGATSCFQAGPGFHVPSEGSDSQQQCQPGTFSSQQGQANCTYASPGYFVGGAQQSSQSPCQPGEFQGSSGQTSCLSTTPGHYTDSEGSAEQIQCAAGTYQPDPGQTSCIEAEPGFYSELGSISQNQCQNGTYSSEPGQGSCTPSEPGFFVDLDGATEPTPCPPGQFQSESGSS
;
A
#
# COMPACT_ATOMS: atom_id res chain seq x y z
N ALA A 1 32.77 38.12 -6.74
CA ALA A 1 31.44 37.52 -6.87
C ALA A 1 30.61 37.82 -5.62
N SER A 2 29.35 38.09 -5.78
CA SER A 2 28.34 38.18 -4.70
C SER A 2 27.79 36.79 -4.34
N PRO A 3 27.08 36.66 -3.21
CA PRO A 3 26.37 35.40 -2.89
C PRO A 3 25.50 34.96 -4.07
N GLY A 4 25.45 33.68 -4.35
CA GLY A 4 24.79 33.10 -5.53
C GLY A 4 25.65 33.03 -6.79
N TYR A 5 26.85 33.66 -6.77
CA TYR A 5 27.73 33.76 -7.94
C TYR A 5 29.16 33.36 -7.62
N TYR A 6 29.92 33.00 -8.64
CA TYR A 6 31.35 32.71 -8.55
C TYR A 6 32.14 33.37 -9.71
N VAL A 7 33.45 33.44 -9.54
CA VAL A 7 34.39 33.88 -10.58
C VAL A 7 35.57 32.94 -10.54
N ASN A 8 35.77 32.21 -11.63
CA ASN A 8 36.86 31.21 -11.73
C ASN A 8 38.19 31.75 -12.28
N ASP A 9 38.17 32.93 -12.89
CA ASP A 9 39.39 33.56 -13.51
C ASP A 9 39.81 34.80 -12.77
N VAL A 10 41.14 34.98 -12.71
CA VAL A 10 41.75 36.22 -12.16
C VAL A 10 41.49 37.39 -13.11
N ALA A 11 41.05 38.52 -12.58
CA ALA A 11 40.69 39.73 -13.33
C ALA A 11 39.47 39.62 -14.26
N SER A 12 38.56 38.71 -13.98
CA SER A 12 37.24 38.66 -14.65
C SER A 12 36.37 39.86 -14.23
N GLU A 13 35.79 40.52 -15.21
CA GLU A 13 34.86 41.67 -14.98
C GLU A 13 33.42 41.16 -14.73
N GLU A 14 33.14 39.89 -15.04
CA GLU A 14 31.82 39.29 -14.91
C GLU A 14 31.83 38.14 -13.89
N GLN A 15 30.72 38.03 -13.15
CA GLN A 15 30.46 36.87 -12.26
C GLN A 15 29.46 35.92 -12.89
N THR A 16 29.65 34.62 -12.67
CA THR A 16 28.78 33.56 -13.19
C THR A 16 27.78 33.12 -12.11
N PRO A 17 26.47 33.04 -12.39
CA PRO A 17 25.49 32.53 -11.42
C PRO A 17 25.74 31.04 -11.17
N CYS A 18 25.52 30.60 -9.93
CA CYS A 18 25.46 29.19 -9.61
C CYS A 18 24.27 28.57 -10.36
N ALA A 19 24.49 27.47 -11.06
CA ALA A 19 23.43 26.75 -11.74
C ALA A 19 22.40 26.16 -10.76
N ALA A 20 21.20 25.90 -11.20
CA ALA A 20 20.20 25.15 -10.42
C ALA A 20 20.81 23.85 -9.87
N GLY A 21 20.48 23.48 -8.65
CA GLY A 21 21.13 22.38 -7.91
C GLY A 21 22.35 22.83 -7.11
N THR A 22 22.85 24.06 -7.33
CA THR A 22 24.04 24.60 -6.64
C THR A 22 23.79 25.99 -6.05
N TYR A 23 24.57 26.37 -5.05
CA TYR A 23 24.43 27.65 -4.36
C TYR A 23 25.78 28.17 -3.87
N GLN A 24 25.85 29.45 -3.53
CA GLN A 24 27.03 30.05 -2.92
C GLN A 24 26.68 31.11 -1.91
N ILE A 25 26.97 30.86 -0.62
CA ILE A 25 26.68 31.75 0.49
C ILE A 25 27.71 32.87 0.66
N LEU A 26 28.96 32.63 0.20
CA LEU A 26 30.07 33.54 0.44
C LEU A 26 30.30 34.46 -0.76
N SER A 27 30.71 35.70 -0.47
CA SER A 27 31.26 36.61 -1.48
C SER A 27 32.69 36.22 -1.85
N GLY A 28 33.10 36.52 -3.09
CA GLY A 28 34.45 36.24 -3.59
C GLY A 28 34.73 34.75 -3.88
N ALA A 29 33.70 33.94 -4.00
CA ALA A 29 33.84 32.52 -4.25
C ALA A 29 34.33 32.22 -5.70
N THR A 30 35.05 31.11 -5.85
CA THR A 30 35.56 30.62 -7.13
C THR A 30 34.78 29.41 -7.67
N SER A 31 33.80 28.88 -6.90
CA SER A 31 32.93 27.77 -7.29
C SER A 31 31.66 27.78 -6.46
N CYS A 32 30.66 27.01 -6.88
CA CYS A 32 29.42 26.81 -6.14
C CYS A 32 29.42 25.49 -5.38
N PHE A 33 28.69 25.44 -4.26
CA PHE A 33 28.40 24.23 -3.50
C PHE A 33 27.23 23.50 -4.12
N GLN A 34 27.24 22.19 -4.12
CA GLN A 34 26.08 21.38 -4.50
C GLN A 34 25.06 21.32 -3.35
N ALA A 35 23.78 21.36 -3.65
CA ALA A 35 22.74 21.03 -2.67
C ALA A 35 23.02 19.65 -2.06
N GLY A 36 22.92 19.54 -0.74
CA GLY A 36 23.10 18.25 -0.04
C GLY A 36 21.90 17.32 -0.20
N PRO A 37 22.05 16.03 0.16
CA PRO A 37 20.90 15.12 0.25
C PRO A 37 19.83 15.69 1.21
N GLY A 38 18.56 15.55 0.86
CA GLY A 38 17.44 16.16 1.57
C GLY A 38 17.20 17.64 1.23
N PHE A 39 18.03 18.23 0.35
CA PHE A 39 17.93 19.62 -0.09
C PHE A 39 17.88 19.72 -1.62
N HIS A 40 17.45 20.89 -2.09
CA HIS A 40 17.41 21.24 -3.50
C HIS A 40 17.66 22.74 -3.69
N VAL A 41 18.01 23.14 -4.90
CA VAL A 41 18.16 24.54 -5.30
C VAL A 41 17.49 24.75 -6.65
N PRO A 42 16.24 25.28 -6.69
CA PRO A 42 15.45 25.32 -7.92
C PRO A 42 15.89 26.36 -8.94
N SER A 43 16.59 27.39 -8.51
CA SER A 43 16.89 28.54 -9.35
C SER A 43 18.41 28.81 -9.43
N GLU A 44 18.83 29.34 -10.57
CA GLU A 44 20.17 29.88 -10.74
C GLU A 44 20.42 31.09 -9.83
N GLY A 45 21.69 31.34 -9.47
CA GLY A 45 22.09 32.46 -8.66
C GLY A 45 21.63 32.39 -7.19
N SER A 46 21.30 31.22 -6.71
CA SER A 46 20.85 31.01 -5.33
C SER A 46 22.03 31.12 -4.35
N ASP A 47 21.78 31.76 -3.22
CA ASP A 47 22.73 31.89 -2.10
C ASP A 47 22.56 30.80 -1.03
N SER A 48 21.52 29.97 -1.11
CA SER A 48 21.15 28.95 -0.12
C SER A 48 20.45 27.76 -0.77
N GLN A 49 20.50 26.61 -0.09
CA GLN A 49 19.71 25.43 -0.42
C GLN A 49 18.40 25.40 0.38
N GLN A 50 17.36 24.80 -0.20
CA GLN A 50 16.05 24.62 0.42
C GLN A 50 15.84 23.16 0.82
N GLN A 51 15.17 22.91 1.94
CA GLN A 51 14.81 21.57 2.40
C GLN A 51 13.71 20.97 1.53
N CYS A 52 13.81 19.69 1.20
CA CYS A 52 12.69 18.94 0.67
C CYS A 52 11.56 18.90 1.70
N GLN A 53 10.34 19.18 1.25
CA GLN A 53 9.15 19.17 2.10
C GLN A 53 8.66 17.72 2.34
N PRO A 54 7.85 17.46 3.38
CA PRO A 54 7.21 16.16 3.57
C PRO A 54 6.52 15.69 2.29
N GLY A 55 6.57 14.39 2.02
CA GLY A 55 6.11 13.79 0.77
C GLY A 55 7.17 13.78 -0.34
N THR A 56 8.32 14.46 -0.14
CA THR A 56 9.40 14.55 -1.13
C THR A 56 10.77 14.30 -0.50
N PHE A 57 11.73 13.86 -1.31
CA PHE A 57 13.10 13.59 -0.87
C PHE A 57 14.12 13.94 -1.95
N SER A 58 15.39 14.00 -1.58
CA SER A 58 16.51 14.16 -2.51
C SER A 58 17.67 13.25 -2.09
N SER A 59 17.92 12.19 -2.85
CA SER A 59 18.93 11.19 -2.50
C SER A 59 20.35 11.56 -2.95
N GLN A 60 20.47 12.44 -3.91
CA GLN A 60 21.76 12.84 -4.49
C GLN A 60 22.07 14.31 -4.24
N GLN A 61 23.36 14.65 -4.31
CA GLN A 61 23.81 16.04 -4.29
C GLN A 61 23.47 16.75 -5.61
N GLY A 62 23.35 18.08 -5.54
CA GLY A 62 23.20 18.90 -6.72
C GLY A 62 21.82 18.85 -7.36
N GLN A 63 20.80 18.45 -6.63
CA GLN A 63 19.44 18.39 -7.16
C GLN A 63 18.79 19.77 -7.22
N ALA A 64 18.18 20.06 -8.38
CA ALA A 64 17.38 21.27 -8.56
C ALA A 64 15.98 21.13 -7.96
N ASN A 65 15.43 19.91 -7.91
CA ASN A 65 14.09 19.62 -7.37
C ASN A 65 14.13 18.39 -6.50
N CYS A 66 13.22 18.33 -5.53
CA CYS A 66 12.99 17.12 -4.76
C CYS A 66 12.10 16.15 -5.54
N THR A 67 12.28 14.84 -5.31
CA THR A 67 11.50 13.77 -5.90
C THR A 67 10.34 13.41 -4.99
N TYR A 68 9.15 13.22 -5.53
CA TYR A 68 8.00 12.74 -4.77
C TYR A 68 8.19 11.29 -4.33
N ALA A 69 7.70 10.95 -3.13
CA ALA A 69 7.57 9.56 -2.71
C ALA A 69 6.77 8.77 -3.77
N SER A 70 7.24 7.57 -4.10
CA SER A 70 6.57 6.69 -5.07
C SER A 70 5.33 6.03 -4.42
N PRO A 71 4.35 5.55 -5.21
CA PRO A 71 3.33 4.65 -4.69
C PRO A 71 3.96 3.48 -3.94
N GLY A 72 3.36 3.07 -2.83
CA GLY A 72 3.92 2.09 -1.89
C GLY A 72 4.88 2.69 -0.86
N TYR A 73 5.23 3.97 -0.97
CA TYR A 73 6.19 4.64 -0.10
C TYR A 73 5.67 5.97 0.42
N PHE A 74 6.30 6.46 1.49
CA PHE A 74 6.01 7.76 2.07
C PHE A 74 7.29 8.50 2.51
N VAL A 75 7.17 9.81 2.72
CA VAL A 75 8.20 10.65 3.31
C VAL A 75 7.56 11.54 4.38
N GLY A 76 7.65 11.13 5.66
CA GLY A 76 6.91 11.75 6.76
C GLY A 76 7.47 13.10 7.22
N GLY A 77 8.74 13.41 6.96
CA GLY A 77 9.42 14.60 7.45
C GLY A 77 10.04 15.44 6.35
N ALA A 78 10.42 16.66 6.68
CA ALA A 78 11.25 17.48 5.81
C ALA A 78 12.71 17.01 5.80
N GLN A 79 13.49 17.45 4.82
CA GLN A 79 14.93 17.21 4.69
C GLN A 79 15.29 15.70 4.58
N GLN A 80 14.42 14.88 4.07
CA GLN A 80 14.69 13.46 3.89
C GLN A 80 15.51 13.19 2.62
N SER A 81 16.45 12.25 2.73
CA SER A 81 17.27 11.78 1.60
C SER A 81 16.74 10.50 0.95
N SER A 82 15.71 9.88 1.52
CA SER A 82 15.07 8.65 1.03
C SER A 82 13.59 8.60 1.40
N GLN A 83 12.85 7.77 0.68
CA GLN A 83 11.48 7.39 1.02
C GLN A 83 11.48 6.11 1.86
N SER A 84 10.43 5.89 2.67
CA SER A 84 10.21 4.69 3.48
C SER A 84 9.09 3.85 2.87
N PRO A 85 9.21 2.50 2.80
CA PRO A 85 8.14 1.64 2.31
C PRO A 85 6.99 1.56 3.33
N CYS A 86 5.78 1.40 2.85
CA CYS A 86 4.64 0.97 3.67
C CYS A 86 4.91 -0.43 4.21
N GLN A 87 4.54 -0.68 5.45
CA GLN A 87 4.71 -1.99 6.07
C GLN A 87 3.57 -2.95 5.65
N PRO A 88 3.77 -4.27 5.79
CA PRO A 88 2.67 -5.23 5.61
C PRO A 88 1.44 -4.82 6.45
N GLY A 89 0.24 -4.93 5.89
CA GLY A 89 -1.00 -4.39 6.45
C GLY A 89 -1.28 -2.94 6.06
N GLU A 90 -0.33 -2.28 5.38
CA GLU A 90 -0.47 -0.89 4.91
C GLU A 90 -0.21 -0.77 3.41
N PHE A 91 -0.75 0.27 2.81
CA PHE A 91 -0.52 0.59 1.39
C PHE A 91 -0.53 2.10 1.14
N GLN A 92 -0.03 2.51 -0.03
CA GLN A 92 -0.18 3.89 -0.49
C GLN A 92 -0.23 3.97 -2.01
N GLY A 93 -1.40 4.27 -2.56
CA GLY A 93 -1.62 4.31 -4.01
C GLY A 93 -1.15 5.59 -4.71
N SER A 94 -0.93 6.65 -3.95
CA SER A 94 -0.59 7.97 -4.49
C SER A 94 0.85 8.34 -4.21
N SER A 95 1.48 9.03 -5.15
CA SER A 95 2.81 9.61 -4.94
C SER A 95 2.78 10.84 -4.04
N GLY A 96 3.93 11.18 -3.42
CA GLY A 96 4.10 12.38 -2.63
C GLY A 96 3.43 12.35 -1.26
N GLN A 97 3.13 11.17 -0.74
CA GLN A 97 2.45 11.02 0.53
C GLN A 97 3.39 11.03 1.73
N THR A 98 2.84 11.45 2.87
CA THR A 98 3.57 11.58 4.13
C THR A 98 3.35 10.43 5.10
N SER A 99 2.44 9.52 4.80
CA SER A 99 2.11 8.32 5.57
C SER A 99 1.47 7.26 4.69
N CYS A 100 1.46 6.03 5.16
CA CYS A 100 0.70 4.93 4.58
C CYS A 100 -0.70 4.86 5.18
N LEU A 101 -1.59 4.16 4.49
CA LEU A 101 -2.97 3.86 4.88
C LEU A 101 -3.04 2.39 5.30
N SER A 102 -3.72 2.09 6.38
CA SER A 102 -4.05 0.70 6.73
C SER A 102 -5.01 0.09 5.69
N THR A 103 -4.86 -1.20 5.41
CA THR A 103 -5.83 -1.93 4.58
C THR A 103 -7.22 -1.86 5.20
N THR A 104 -8.24 -1.84 4.34
CA THR A 104 -9.65 -1.83 4.79
C THR A 104 -10.12 -3.26 5.07
N PRO A 105 -11.17 -3.46 5.91
CA PRO A 105 -11.80 -4.76 6.05
C PRO A 105 -12.11 -5.41 4.69
N GLY A 106 -11.98 -6.73 4.60
CA GLY A 106 -12.10 -7.49 3.35
C GLY A 106 -10.84 -7.47 2.47
N HIS A 107 -9.76 -6.81 2.93
CA HIS A 107 -8.50 -6.68 2.20
C HIS A 107 -7.28 -6.89 3.13
N TYR A 108 -6.13 -7.14 2.50
CA TYR A 108 -4.85 -7.29 3.18
C TYR A 108 -3.69 -6.81 2.29
N THR A 109 -2.49 -6.68 2.87
CA THR A 109 -1.23 -6.60 2.14
C THR A 109 -0.17 -7.39 2.91
N ASP A 110 0.55 -8.25 2.25
CA ASP A 110 1.56 -9.16 2.84
C ASP A 110 3.01 -8.70 2.63
N SER A 111 3.20 -7.65 1.85
CA SER A 111 4.52 -7.21 1.40
C SER A 111 4.76 -5.73 1.69
N GLU A 112 6.02 -5.39 1.97
CA GLU A 112 6.46 -4.00 2.08
C GLU A 112 6.35 -3.26 0.74
N GLY A 113 6.07 -1.97 0.79
CA GLY A 113 6.02 -1.12 -0.39
C GLY A 113 4.79 -1.36 -1.27
N SER A 114 3.71 -1.91 -0.71
CA SER A 114 2.48 -2.14 -1.45
C SER A 114 1.82 -0.83 -1.87
N ALA A 115 1.54 -0.69 -3.18
CA ALA A 115 0.80 0.45 -3.72
C ALA A 115 -0.72 0.24 -3.63
N GLU A 116 -1.18 -1.00 -3.58
CA GLU A 116 -2.58 -1.39 -3.54
C GLU A 116 -2.81 -2.45 -2.47
N GLN A 117 -4.03 -2.50 -1.94
CA GLN A 117 -4.47 -3.58 -1.06
C GLN A 117 -5.05 -4.72 -1.90
N ILE A 118 -4.92 -5.96 -1.40
CA ILE A 118 -5.39 -7.19 -2.04
C ILE A 118 -6.71 -7.58 -1.40
N GLN A 119 -7.73 -7.84 -2.21
CA GLN A 119 -9.04 -8.31 -1.75
C GLN A 119 -8.97 -9.76 -1.30
N CYS A 120 -9.62 -10.11 -0.17
CA CYS A 120 -9.75 -11.49 0.27
C CYS A 120 -10.44 -12.33 -0.80
N ALA A 121 -9.86 -13.48 -1.14
CA ALA A 121 -10.46 -14.43 -2.07
C ALA A 121 -11.75 -15.03 -1.50
N ALA A 122 -12.63 -15.52 -2.37
CA ALA A 122 -13.78 -16.30 -1.94
C ALA A 122 -13.31 -17.49 -1.09
N GLY A 123 -14.00 -17.78 -0.01
CA GLY A 123 -13.61 -18.73 1.02
C GLY A 123 -12.85 -18.12 2.18
N THR A 124 -12.46 -16.83 2.05
CA THR A 124 -11.73 -16.13 3.11
C THR A 124 -12.36 -14.78 3.40
N TYR A 125 -12.15 -14.26 4.60
CA TYR A 125 -12.68 -12.96 5.04
C TYR A 125 -11.68 -12.23 5.94
N GLN A 126 -11.87 -10.92 6.11
CA GLN A 126 -11.07 -10.13 7.05
C GLN A 126 -11.91 -9.02 7.69
N PRO A 127 -12.26 -9.13 9.00
CA PRO A 127 -13.05 -8.12 9.69
C PRO A 127 -12.26 -6.85 10.04
N ASP A 128 -10.95 -6.96 10.24
CA ASP A 128 -10.13 -5.90 10.80
C ASP A 128 -9.29 -5.19 9.73
N PRO A 129 -9.06 -3.89 9.86
CA PRO A 129 -8.13 -3.16 9.01
C PRO A 129 -6.66 -3.49 9.36
N GLY A 130 -5.74 -3.18 8.45
CA GLY A 130 -4.31 -3.29 8.71
C GLY A 130 -3.77 -4.72 8.76
N GLN A 131 -4.46 -5.67 8.15
CA GLN A 131 -4.08 -7.07 8.21
C GLN A 131 -3.18 -7.52 7.05
N THR A 132 -2.40 -8.56 7.32
CA THR A 132 -1.44 -9.12 6.38
C THR A 132 -1.91 -10.39 5.68
N SER A 133 -3.09 -10.92 6.05
CA SER A 133 -3.72 -12.10 5.47
C SER A 133 -5.22 -12.09 5.74
N CYS A 134 -5.95 -12.92 5.00
CA CYS A 134 -7.35 -13.21 5.28
C CYS A 134 -7.50 -14.51 6.09
N ILE A 135 -8.63 -14.67 6.76
CA ILE A 135 -9.02 -15.81 7.61
C ILE A 135 -9.89 -16.74 6.76
N GLU A 136 -9.64 -18.03 6.78
CA GLU A 136 -10.49 -19.01 6.12
C GLU A 136 -11.86 -19.13 6.80
N ALA A 137 -12.92 -19.25 6.01
CA ALA A 137 -14.25 -19.59 6.52
C ALA A 137 -14.21 -20.99 7.14
N GLU A 138 -14.87 -21.16 8.27
CA GLU A 138 -14.97 -22.45 9.00
C GLU A 138 -15.90 -23.42 8.28
N PRO A 139 -15.78 -24.75 8.52
CA PRO A 139 -16.78 -25.70 8.07
C PRO A 139 -18.18 -25.30 8.54
N GLY A 140 -19.19 -25.47 7.69
CA GLY A 140 -20.55 -24.97 7.90
C GLY A 140 -20.78 -23.52 7.48
N PHE A 141 -19.70 -22.83 7.06
CA PHE A 141 -19.72 -21.42 6.62
C PHE A 141 -19.09 -21.26 5.24
N TYR A 142 -19.36 -20.10 4.64
CA TYR A 142 -18.72 -19.65 3.40
C TYR A 142 -18.43 -18.16 3.46
N SER A 143 -17.56 -17.69 2.58
CA SER A 143 -17.27 -16.27 2.40
C SER A 143 -17.15 -15.93 0.94
N GLU A 144 -17.79 -14.86 0.51
CA GLU A 144 -17.66 -14.33 -0.84
C GLU A 144 -16.38 -13.50 -1.00
N LEU A 145 -16.05 -13.14 -2.22
CA LEU A 145 -14.91 -12.28 -2.54
C LEU A 145 -14.99 -10.96 -1.76
N GLY A 146 -13.94 -10.59 -1.04
CA GLY A 146 -13.85 -9.34 -0.28
C GLY A 146 -14.71 -9.29 0.97
N SER A 147 -15.16 -10.43 1.48
CA SER A 147 -15.99 -10.51 2.68
C SER A 147 -15.26 -10.01 3.92
N ILE A 148 -16.02 -9.39 4.81
CA ILE A 148 -15.56 -8.97 6.14
C ILE A 148 -15.95 -9.98 7.23
N SER A 149 -16.77 -10.98 6.91
CA SER A 149 -17.23 -12.04 7.80
C SER A 149 -17.58 -13.29 7.00
N GLN A 150 -17.62 -14.43 7.67
CA GLN A 150 -18.19 -15.66 7.12
C GLN A 150 -19.72 -15.68 7.28
N ASN A 151 -20.41 -16.32 6.34
CA ASN A 151 -21.85 -16.55 6.32
C ASN A 151 -22.15 -18.02 6.58
N GLN A 152 -23.17 -18.32 7.37
CA GLN A 152 -23.60 -19.67 7.68
C GLN A 152 -24.33 -20.30 6.49
N CYS A 153 -24.02 -21.54 6.16
CA CYS A 153 -24.78 -22.31 5.17
C CYS A 153 -26.21 -22.49 5.64
N GLN A 154 -27.17 -22.24 4.76
CA GLN A 154 -28.59 -22.38 5.05
C GLN A 154 -29.06 -23.82 4.85
N ASN A 155 -30.22 -24.15 5.40
CA ASN A 155 -30.88 -25.43 5.18
C ASN A 155 -30.84 -25.87 3.71
N GLY A 156 -30.66 -27.16 3.46
CA GLY A 156 -30.48 -27.72 2.12
C GLY A 156 -29.05 -27.67 1.62
N THR A 157 -28.14 -26.91 2.30
CA THR A 157 -26.75 -26.74 1.89
C THR A 157 -25.78 -26.99 3.06
N TYR A 158 -24.53 -27.38 2.74
CA TYR A 158 -23.50 -27.64 3.73
C TYR A 158 -22.12 -27.20 3.25
N SER A 159 -21.16 -27.16 4.14
CA SER A 159 -19.75 -26.93 3.83
C SER A 159 -18.88 -27.83 4.71
N SER A 160 -18.26 -28.86 4.13
CA SER A 160 -17.47 -29.85 4.88
C SER A 160 -16.06 -29.41 5.21
N GLU A 161 -15.48 -28.54 4.39
CA GLU A 161 -14.10 -28.11 4.49
C GLU A 161 -14.03 -26.60 4.76
N PRO A 162 -12.94 -26.14 5.41
CA PRO A 162 -12.71 -24.70 5.55
C PRO A 162 -12.43 -24.05 4.19
N GLY A 163 -12.53 -22.73 4.14
CA GLY A 163 -12.15 -21.95 2.97
C GLY A 163 -13.13 -22.04 1.80
N GLN A 164 -14.40 -22.38 2.04
CA GLN A 164 -15.40 -22.46 0.98
C GLN A 164 -15.98 -21.10 0.60
N GLY A 165 -16.01 -20.81 -0.71
CA GLY A 165 -16.61 -19.59 -1.26
C GLY A 165 -18.12 -19.63 -1.42
N SER A 166 -18.72 -20.82 -1.29
CA SER A 166 -20.15 -21.08 -1.36
C SER A 166 -20.48 -22.40 -0.70
N CYS A 167 -21.71 -22.58 -0.24
CA CYS A 167 -22.18 -23.87 0.29
C CYS A 167 -22.56 -24.84 -0.83
N THR A 168 -22.41 -26.13 -0.56
CA THR A 168 -22.75 -27.23 -1.47
C THR A 168 -24.18 -27.67 -1.20
N PRO A 169 -25.07 -27.76 -2.19
CA PRO A 169 -26.41 -28.32 -2.03
C PRO A 169 -26.34 -29.83 -1.68
N SER A 170 -27.25 -30.31 -0.81
CA SER A 170 -27.40 -31.76 -0.60
C SER A 170 -27.77 -32.47 -1.90
N GLU A 171 -27.22 -33.64 -2.10
CA GLU A 171 -27.54 -34.51 -3.28
C GLU A 171 -28.85 -35.24 -3.07
N PRO A 172 -29.50 -35.76 -4.16
CA PRO A 172 -30.65 -36.64 -4.05
C PRO A 172 -30.36 -37.83 -3.12
N GLY A 173 -31.33 -38.16 -2.25
CA GLY A 173 -31.17 -39.16 -1.19
C GLY A 173 -30.58 -38.66 0.11
N PHE A 174 -30.24 -37.36 0.16
CA PHE A 174 -29.74 -36.67 1.37
C PHE A 174 -30.55 -35.40 1.62
N PHE A 175 -30.52 -34.92 2.88
CA PHE A 175 -31.10 -33.65 3.28
C PHE A 175 -30.21 -32.92 4.28
N VAL A 176 -30.42 -31.65 4.45
CA VAL A 176 -29.76 -30.78 5.45
C VAL A 176 -30.82 -29.91 6.10
N ASP A 177 -31.18 -30.21 7.33
CA ASP A 177 -32.24 -29.52 8.09
C ASP A 177 -31.77 -28.46 9.08
N LEU A 178 -30.44 -28.28 9.19
CA LEU A 178 -29.82 -27.34 10.10
C LEU A 178 -28.93 -26.36 9.36
N ASP A 179 -29.01 -25.09 9.73
CA ASP A 179 -28.05 -24.07 9.29
C ASP A 179 -26.65 -24.38 9.83
N GLY A 180 -25.61 -24.13 9.04
CA GLY A 180 -24.24 -24.38 9.42
C GLY A 180 -23.82 -25.85 9.40
N ALA A 181 -24.54 -26.68 8.69
CA ALA A 181 -24.20 -28.09 8.54
C ALA A 181 -22.84 -28.28 7.84
N THR A 182 -22.09 -29.28 8.29
CA THR A 182 -20.81 -29.68 7.69
C THR A 182 -20.93 -30.92 6.81
N GLU A 183 -22.04 -31.66 6.91
CA GLU A 183 -22.32 -32.84 6.12
C GLU A 183 -23.84 -33.01 5.91
N PRO A 184 -24.26 -33.61 4.79
CA PRO A 184 -25.67 -33.94 4.57
C PRO A 184 -26.05 -35.26 5.26
N THR A 185 -27.31 -35.38 5.65
CA THR A 185 -27.88 -36.56 6.32
C THR A 185 -28.57 -37.44 5.30
N PRO A 186 -28.35 -38.78 5.25
CA PRO A 186 -29.08 -39.68 4.37
C PRO A 186 -30.54 -39.78 4.77
N CYS A 187 -31.45 -39.88 3.80
CA CYS A 187 -32.87 -40.08 4.06
C CYS A 187 -33.10 -41.41 4.83
N PRO A 188 -34.00 -41.43 5.85
CA PRO A 188 -34.34 -42.60 6.60
C PRO A 188 -34.98 -43.70 5.70
N PRO A 189 -34.88 -44.98 6.07
CA PRO A 189 -35.54 -46.08 5.32
C PRO A 189 -37.02 -45.81 5.09
N GLY A 190 -37.48 -45.93 3.87
CA GLY A 190 -38.86 -45.68 3.45
C GLY A 190 -39.15 -44.23 3.05
N GLN A 191 -38.16 -43.32 3.15
CA GLN A 191 -38.24 -41.96 2.64
C GLN A 191 -37.30 -41.77 1.47
N PHE A 192 -37.63 -40.83 0.59
CA PHE A 192 -36.77 -40.50 -0.55
C PHE A 192 -36.78 -38.96 -0.77
N GLN A 193 -35.69 -38.47 -1.31
CA GLN A 193 -35.53 -37.10 -1.75
C GLN A 193 -34.94 -37.09 -3.15
N SER A 194 -35.66 -36.51 -4.11
CA SER A 194 -35.26 -36.50 -5.53
C SER A 194 -34.62 -35.20 -5.98
N GLU A 195 -34.67 -34.14 -5.16
CA GLU A 195 -34.16 -32.84 -5.51
C GLU A 195 -32.92 -32.49 -4.70
N SER A 196 -31.99 -31.80 -5.33
CA SER A 196 -30.81 -31.26 -4.64
C SER A 196 -31.19 -30.04 -3.79
N GLY A 197 -30.46 -29.80 -2.68
CA GLY A 197 -30.67 -28.64 -1.82
C GLY A 197 -31.91 -28.74 -0.95
N SER A 198 -32.33 -29.95 -0.60
CA SER A 198 -33.52 -30.20 0.23
C SER A 198 -33.19 -30.20 1.73
N SER A 199 -34.14 -29.67 2.51
CA SER A 199 -34.16 -29.67 3.98
C SER A 199 -35.22 -30.58 4.56
#